data_92d4f345851e5bec4f3771410854b3b1
#
_entry.id   92d4f345851e5bec4f3771410854b3b1
#
_cell.length_a   1.000
_cell.length_b   1.000
_cell.length_c   1.000
_cell.angle_alpha   90.00
_cell.angle_beta   90.00
_cell.angle_gamma   90.00
#
_symmetry.space_group_name_H-M   'P 1'
#
loop_
_entity.id
_entity.type
_entity.pdbx_description
1 polymer ?
#
loop_
_entity_poly.entity_id
_entity_poly.type
_entity_poly.pdbx_seq_one_letter_code
_entity_poly.pdbx_strand_id
1 'polypeptide(L)'
;TCANFAQVADNGKTYHYKFYSLPAIIAVGYRINSGRATQFRQWATKTLKEYMIKGFVINDDMLKNGTPFGQDYFDELLERIKEIRASERRFYQKITDIYSQCSYDYDKDSEITQKFFKTVQNKLLFAVTQKTAPEIIHSRANSQKEHMGLSTWKDSPDGKIHKSDVTVSKNYLSKEEISSLNDIVTMYLDYAEN
;
A
#
# COMPACT_ATOMS: atom_id res chain seq x y z
N THR A 1 -11.55 28.61 7.52
CA THR A 1 -11.81 29.17 6.18
C THR A 1 -13.11 28.61 5.64
N CYS A 2 -13.97 29.48 5.09
CA CYS A 2 -15.20 29.07 4.40
C CYS A 2 -15.20 29.63 2.98
N ALA A 3 -15.85 28.93 2.04
CA ALA A 3 -16.09 29.41 0.69
C ALA A 3 -17.60 29.40 0.41
N ASN A 4 -18.07 30.38 -0.36
CA ASN A 4 -19.46 30.44 -0.78
C ASN A 4 -19.55 29.97 -2.24
N PHE A 5 -20.45 29.04 -2.51
CA PHE A 5 -20.74 28.56 -3.85
C PHE A 5 -22.20 28.82 -4.17
N ALA A 6 -22.47 29.20 -5.42
CA ALA A 6 -23.82 29.34 -5.94
C ALA A 6 -24.09 28.17 -6.89
N GLN A 7 -25.19 27.46 -6.68
CA GLN A 7 -25.66 26.38 -7.53
C GLN A 7 -27.05 26.73 -8.06
N VAL A 8 -27.22 26.62 -9.36
CA VAL A 8 -28.52 26.76 -10.00
C VAL A 8 -29.15 25.38 -10.04
N ALA A 9 -30.30 25.21 -9.42
CA ALA A 9 -31.06 23.96 -9.46
C ALA A 9 -31.91 23.89 -10.75
N ASP A 10 -32.37 22.68 -11.09
CA ASP A 10 -33.18 22.41 -12.28
C ASP A 10 -34.48 23.25 -12.37
N ASN A 11 -34.92 23.79 -11.25
CA ASN A 11 -36.07 24.72 -11.16
C ASN A 11 -35.69 26.19 -11.45
N GLY A 12 -34.47 26.49 -11.91
CA GLY A 12 -33.95 27.82 -12.21
C GLY A 12 -33.65 28.71 -11.01
N LYS A 13 -33.76 28.19 -9.77
CA LYS A 13 -33.44 28.96 -8.57
C LYS A 13 -31.97 28.81 -8.22
N THR A 14 -31.33 29.91 -7.82
CA THR A 14 -29.95 29.92 -7.34
C THR A 14 -29.92 29.72 -5.82
N TYR A 15 -29.19 28.71 -5.38
CA TYR A 15 -28.95 28.44 -3.97
C TYR A 15 -27.52 28.77 -3.64
N HIS A 16 -27.30 29.43 -2.49
CA HIS A 16 -25.98 29.76 -1.97
C HIS A 16 -25.61 28.81 -0.83
N TYR A 17 -24.55 28.05 -1.04
CA TYR A 17 -24.03 27.11 -0.05
C TYR A 17 -22.72 27.63 0.55
N LYS A 18 -22.57 27.46 1.86
CA LYS A 18 -21.30 27.71 2.55
C LYS A 18 -20.58 26.38 2.75
N PHE A 19 -19.38 26.28 2.23
CA PHE A 19 -18.49 25.15 2.46
C PHE A 19 -17.42 25.55 3.47
N TYR A 20 -17.11 24.64 4.38
CA TYR A 20 -16.11 24.85 5.41
C TYR A 20 -14.96 23.88 5.19
N SER A 21 -13.73 24.31 5.47
CA SER A 21 -12.56 23.44 5.41
C SER A 21 -12.65 22.35 6.50
N LEU A 22 -12.08 21.18 6.22
CA LEU A 22 -12.05 20.06 7.18
C LEU A 22 -11.47 20.47 8.55
N PRO A 23 -10.36 21.26 8.66
CA PRO A 23 -9.89 21.74 9.95
C PRO A 23 -10.93 22.57 10.71
N ALA A 24 -11.72 23.38 10.02
CA ALA A 24 -12.78 24.16 10.65
C ALA A 24 -13.90 23.26 11.19
N ILE A 25 -14.30 22.23 10.42
CA ILE A 25 -15.31 21.25 10.84
C ILE A 25 -14.84 20.50 12.10
N ILE A 26 -13.59 20.05 12.10
CA ILE A 26 -12.99 19.36 13.25
C ILE A 26 -12.96 20.28 14.48
N ALA A 27 -12.46 21.51 14.33
CA ALA A 27 -12.37 22.47 15.43
C ALA A 27 -13.74 22.78 16.05
N VAL A 28 -14.77 22.96 15.23
CA VAL A 28 -16.16 23.20 15.65
C VAL A 28 -16.74 21.94 16.30
N GLY A 29 -16.56 20.77 15.69
CA GLY A 29 -17.09 19.50 16.18
C GLY A 29 -16.61 19.13 17.59
N TYR A 30 -15.39 19.54 17.95
CA TYR A 30 -14.84 19.31 19.29
C TYR A 30 -15.14 20.41 20.31
N ARG A 31 -15.47 21.62 19.87
CA ARG A 31 -15.70 22.77 20.78
C ARG A 31 -17.17 23.01 21.12
N ILE A 32 -18.08 22.68 20.21
CA ILE A 32 -19.51 22.96 20.38
C ILE A 32 -20.19 21.81 21.13
N ASN A 33 -21.05 22.17 22.07
CA ASN A 33 -21.89 21.21 22.78
C ASN A 33 -23.28 21.14 22.12
N SER A 34 -23.41 20.28 21.12
CA SER A 34 -24.68 20.01 20.42
C SER A 34 -24.82 18.53 20.06
N GLY A 35 -26.05 18.07 19.82
CA GLY A 35 -26.30 16.69 19.42
C GLY A 35 -25.52 16.28 18.16
N ARG A 36 -25.44 17.15 17.15
CA ARG A 36 -24.66 16.90 15.92
C ARG A 36 -23.16 16.83 16.20
N ALA A 37 -22.63 17.70 17.06
CA ALA A 37 -21.23 17.66 17.45
C ALA A 37 -20.91 16.37 18.24
N THR A 38 -21.84 15.89 19.05
CA THR A 38 -21.69 14.61 19.74
C THR A 38 -21.65 13.43 18.76
N GLN A 39 -22.53 13.40 17.76
CA GLN A 39 -22.50 12.38 16.69
C GLN A 39 -21.19 12.42 15.91
N PHE A 40 -20.70 13.62 15.58
CA PHE A 40 -19.41 13.77 14.91
C PHE A 40 -18.26 13.20 15.76
N ARG A 41 -18.19 13.51 17.06
CA ARG A 41 -17.17 12.96 17.95
C ARG A 41 -17.23 11.45 18.08
N GLN A 42 -18.45 10.89 18.17
CA GLN A 42 -18.65 9.42 18.20
C GLN A 42 -18.14 8.76 16.91
N TRP A 43 -18.51 9.32 15.75
CA TRP A 43 -18.02 8.85 14.46
C TRP A 43 -16.49 8.95 14.35
N ALA A 44 -15.91 10.10 14.67
CA ALA A 44 -14.46 10.31 14.61
C ALA A 44 -13.70 9.37 15.54
N THR A 45 -14.21 9.16 16.77
CA THR A 45 -13.63 8.23 17.75
C THR A 45 -13.70 6.79 17.25
N LYS A 46 -14.82 6.37 16.65
CA LYS A 46 -14.99 5.04 16.07
C LYS A 46 -13.99 4.82 14.94
N THR A 47 -13.90 5.76 14.01
CA THR A 47 -12.99 5.72 12.86
C THR A 47 -11.54 5.64 13.30
N LEU A 48 -11.12 6.50 14.24
CA LEU A 48 -9.77 6.51 14.77
C LEU A 48 -9.43 5.20 15.51
N LYS A 49 -10.34 4.70 16.32
CA LYS A 49 -10.17 3.42 17.03
C LYS A 49 -10.01 2.26 16.03
N GLU A 50 -10.80 2.22 14.99
CA GLU A 50 -10.70 1.20 13.94
C GLU A 50 -9.34 1.26 13.23
N TYR A 51 -8.90 2.46 12.84
CA TYR A 51 -7.58 2.68 12.26
C TYR A 51 -6.44 2.23 13.18
N MET A 52 -6.51 2.59 14.48
CA MET A 52 -5.47 2.21 15.46
C MET A 52 -5.38 0.70 15.68
N ILE A 53 -6.51 -0.01 15.63
CA ILE A 53 -6.55 -1.47 15.85
C ILE A 53 -6.19 -2.23 14.58
N LYS A 54 -6.77 -1.85 13.43
CA LYS A 54 -6.67 -2.61 12.18
C LYS A 54 -5.56 -2.09 11.25
N GLY A 55 -5.15 -0.82 11.40
CA GLY A 55 -4.23 -0.14 10.49
C GLY A 55 -4.88 0.42 9.22
N PHE A 56 -6.21 0.28 9.07
CA PHE A 56 -6.98 0.83 7.94
C PHE A 56 -8.41 1.13 8.34
N VAL A 57 -9.06 1.98 7.56
CA VAL A 57 -10.51 2.23 7.56
C VAL A 57 -10.98 2.29 6.12
N ILE A 58 -12.03 1.55 5.79
CA ILE A 58 -12.58 1.44 4.43
C ILE A 58 -14.02 1.97 4.44
N ASN A 59 -14.35 2.77 3.45
CA ASN A 59 -15.72 3.17 3.14
C ASN A 59 -16.22 2.33 1.95
N ASP A 60 -16.84 1.19 2.27
CA ASP A 60 -17.33 0.22 1.29
C ASP A 60 -18.28 0.84 0.26
N ASP A 61 -19.20 1.68 0.71
CA ASP A 61 -20.20 2.28 -0.18
C ASP A 61 -19.54 3.20 -1.22
N MET A 62 -18.57 3.98 -0.79
CA MET A 62 -17.82 4.89 -1.64
C MET A 62 -16.95 4.14 -2.66
N LEU A 63 -16.33 3.04 -2.25
CA LEU A 63 -15.49 2.23 -3.12
C LEU A 63 -16.28 1.37 -4.11
N LYS A 64 -17.49 0.93 -3.74
CA LYS A 64 -18.37 0.12 -4.62
C LYS A 64 -19.12 0.97 -5.64
N ASN A 65 -19.53 2.16 -5.26
CA ASN A 65 -20.43 3.00 -6.06
C ASN A 65 -19.73 4.23 -6.66
N GLY A 66 -18.44 4.39 -6.43
CA GLY A 66 -17.69 5.59 -6.79
C GLY A 66 -17.94 6.77 -5.85
N THR A 67 -17.22 7.87 -6.07
CA THR A 67 -17.40 9.09 -5.31
C THR A 67 -18.37 10.02 -6.04
N PRO A 68 -19.35 10.61 -5.36
CA PRO A 68 -20.24 11.60 -6.00
C PRO A 68 -19.50 12.88 -6.41
N PHE A 69 -18.33 13.15 -5.82
CA PHE A 69 -17.49 14.30 -6.11
C PHE A 69 -16.01 13.94 -5.97
N GLY A 70 -15.19 14.35 -6.92
CA GLY A 70 -13.74 14.21 -6.87
C GLY A 70 -13.21 12.99 -7.63
N GLN A 71 -11.99 12.61 -7.30
CA GLN A 71 -11.28 11.50 -7.92
C GLN A 71 -11.73 10.16 -7.30
N ASP A 72 -11.91 9.15 -8.15
CA ASP A 72 -12.05 7.77 -7.69
C ASP A 72 -10.68 7.21 -7.26
N TYR A 73 -10.63 6.65 -6.07
CA TYR A 73 -9.41 6.10 -5.46
C TYR A 73 -9.39 4.57 -5.43
N PHE A 74 -10.31 3.91 -6.15
CA PHE A 74 -10.41 2.46 -6.13
C PHE A 74 -9.15 1.79 -6.68
N ASP A 75 -8.63 2.27 -7.80
CA ASP A 75 -7.39 1.74 -8.39
C ASP A 75 -6.17 1.97 -7.49
N GLU A 76 -6.08 3.13 -6.83
CA GLU A 76 -5.03 3.41 -5.85
C GLU A 76 -5.07 2.41 -4.68
N LEU A 77 -6.26 2.10 -4.18
CA LEU A 77 -6.43 1.09 -3.13
C LEU A 77 -5.98 -0.29 -3.60
N LEU A 78 -6.35 -0.70 -4.81
CA LEU A 78 -5.94 -1.99 -5.38
C LEU A 78 -4.42 -2.09 -5.48
N GLU A 79 -3.75 -1.09 -6.02
CA GLU A 79 -2.29 -1.06 -6.12
C GLU A 79 -1.65 -1.15 -4.72
N ARG A 80 -2.17 -0.44 -3.75
CA ARG A 80 -1.68 -0.49 -2.37
C ARG A 80 -1.86 -1.87 -1.72
N ILE A 81 -2.98 -2.55 -1.99
CA ILE A 81 -3.21 -3.93 -1.54
C ILE A 81 -2.19 -4.88 -2.18
N LYS A 82 -1.93 -4.77 -3.49
CA LYS A 82 -0.93 -5.55 -4.20
C LYS A 82 0.47 -5.35 -3.60
N GLU A 83 0.87 -4.10 -3.33
CA GLU A 83 2.14 -3.79 -2.67
C GLU A 83 2.26 -4.46 -1.30
N ILE A 84 1.21 -4.41 -0.48
CA ILE A 84 1.19 -5.03 0.86
C ILE A 84 1.32 -6.55 0.74
N ARG A 85 0.58 -7.19 -0.17
CA ARG A 85 0.66 -8.65 -0.43
C ARG A 85 2.03 -9.06 -0.93
N ALA A 86 2.60 -8.29 -1.84
CA ALA A 86 3.93 -8.54 -2.43
C ALA A 86 5.08 -8.09 -1.55
N SER A 87 4.81 -7.49 -0.36
CA SER A 87 5.88 -7.16 0.57
C SER A 87 6.61 -8.44 0.99
N GLU A 88 7.93 -8.37 1.09
CA GLU A 88 8.79 -9.54 1.31
C GLU A 88 8.32 -10.40 2.50
N ARG A 89 7.99 -9.76 3.62
CA ARG A 89 7.52 -10.45 4.82
C ARG A 89 6.17 -11.17 4.60
N ARG A 90 5.20 -10.52 3.97
CA ARG A 90 3.87 -11.11 3.74
C ARG A 90 3.93 -12.22 2.71
N PHE A 91 4.65 -12.01 1.64
CA PHE A 91 4.90 -13.03 0.64
C PHE A 91 5.57 -14.25 1.25
N TYR A 92 6.64 -14.06 2.04
CA TYR A 92 7.32 -15.15 2.72
C TYR A 92 6.38 -15.93 3.64
N GLN A 93 5.57 -15.24 4.46
CA GLN A 93 4.60 -15.88 5.34
C GLN A 93 3.62 -16.76 4.55
N LYS A 94 3.03 -16.23 3.48
CA LYS A 94 2.08 -16.99 2.65
C LYS A 94 2.69 -18.19 1.95
N ILE A 95 3.87 -18.03 1.39
CA ILE A 95 4.61 -19.17 0.78
C ILE A 95 4.93 -20.24 1.84
N THR A 96 5.29 -19.81 3.05
CA THR A 96 5.54 -20.72 4.17
C THR A 96 4.28 -21.50 4.54
N ASP A 97 3.14 -20.82 4.65
CA ASP A 97 1.87 -21.45 4.97
C ASP A 97 1.48 -22.50 3.90
N ILE A 98 1.57 -22.14 2.61
CA ILE A 98 1.28 -23.03 1.49
C ILE A 98 2.24 -24.24 1.50
N TYR A 99 3.53 -24.00 1.64
CA TYR A 99 4.53 -25.07 1.65
C TYR A 99 4.34 -26.02 2.84
N SER A 100 4.00 -25.50 4.03
CA SER A 100 3.72 -26.31 5.21
C SER A 100 2.47 -27.20 5.06
N GLN A 101 1.47 -26.73 4.32
CA GLN A 101 0.26 -27.52 4.02
C GLN A 101 0.52 -28.61 2.98
N CYS A 102 1.46 -28.40 2.06
CA CYS A 102 1.80 -29.33 1.00
C CYS A 102 2.91 -30.33 1.37
N SER A 103 3.62 -30.12 2.47
CA SER A 103 4.77 -30.93 2.87
C SER A 103 4.50 -31.66 4.18
N TYR A 104 4.66 -32.99 4.15
CA TYR A 104 4.49 -33.82 5.33
C TYR A 104 5.59 -33.60 6.40
N ASP A 105 6.79 -33.27 5.95
CA ASP A 105 8.01 -33.13 6.75
C ASP A 105 8.54 -31.67 6.74
N TYR A 106 7.63 -30.72 6.75
CA TYR A 106 8.00 -29.29 6.73
C TYR A 106 8.82 -28.90 7.94
N ASP A 107 10.04 -28.42 7.69
CA ASP A 107 10.91 -27.76 8.66
C ASP A 107 11.38 -26.41 8.08
N LYS A 108 10.98 -25.32 8.75
CA LYS A 108 11.30 -23.94 8.34
C LYS A 108 12.81 -23.64 8.30
N ASP A 109 13.59 -24.33 9.12
CA ASP A 109 15.02 -24.08 9.30
C ASP A 109 15.87 -25.02 8.43
N SER A 110 15.26 -25.98 7.71
CA SER A 110 15.96 -26.88 6.82
C SER A 110 16.60 -26.14 5.64
N GLU A 111 17.75 -26.64 5.15
CA GLU A 111 18.42 -26.10 3.96
C GLU A 111 17.55 -26.18 2.71
N ILE A 112 16.72 -27.22 2.59
CA ILE A 112 15.81 -27.43 1.48
C ILE A 112 14.78 -26.30 1.44
N THR A 113 14.17 -25.99 2.57
CA THR A 113 13.19 -24.89 2.70
C THR A 113 13.82 -23.53 2.37
N GLN A 114 14.99 -23.25 2.91
CA GLN A 114 15.71 -22.01 2.60
C GLN A 114 16.08 -21.88 1.12
N LYS A 115 16.53 -22.99 0.49
CA LYS A 115 16.84 -23.02 -0.93
C LYS A 115 15.59 -22.83 -1.79
N PHE A 116 14.48 -23.41 -1.39
CA PHE A 116 13.18 -23.23 -2.06
C PHE A 116 12.79 -21.74 -2.10
N PHE A 117 12.79 -21.04 -0.96
CA PHE A 117 12.44 -19.63 -0.90
C PHE A 117 13.37 -18.76 -1.76
N LYS A 118 14.68 -18.97 -1.68
CA LYS A 118 15.64 -18.25 -2.53
C LYS A 118 15.37 -18.49 -4.02
N THR A 119 15.00 -19.72 -4.38
CA THR A 119 14.68 -20.08 -5.76
C THR A 119 13.42 -19.37 -6.23
N VAL A 120 12.35 -19.36 -5.43
CA VAL A 120 11.09 -18.67 -5.76
C VAL A 120 11.34 -17.17 -5.94
N GLN A 121 12.01 -16.53 -5.01
CA GLN A 121 12.35 -15.10 -5.12
C GLN A 121 13.15 -14.79 -6.39
N ASN A 122 14.17 -15.58 -6.70
CA ASN A 122 14.98 -15.36 -7.90
C ASN A 122 14.18 -15.59 -9.18
N LYS A 123 13.30 -16.58 -9.22
CA LYS A 123 12.42 -16.83 -10.40
C LYS A 123 11.47 -15.65 -10.64
N LEU A 124 10.86 -15.09 -9.58
CA LEU A 124 9.99 -13.93 -9.68
C LEU A 124 10.72 -12.70 -10.17
N LEU A 125 11.91 -12.41 -9.62
CA LEU A 125 12.75 -11.31 -10.09
C LEU A 125 13.19 -11.51 -11.53
N PHE A 126 13.58 -12.73 -11.89
CA PHE A 126 13.99 -13.06 -13.25
C PHE A 126 12.86 -12.90 -14.27
N ALA A 127 11.63 -13.27 -13.91
CA ALA A 127 10.46 -13.09 -14.76
C ALA A 127 10.24 -11.62 -15.17
N VAL A 128 10.55 -10.68 -14.28
CA VAL A 128 10.36 -9.24 -14.51
C VAL A 128 11.60 -8.60 -15.14
N THR A 129 12.79 -8.93 -14.63
CA THR A 129 14.03 -8.18 -14.94
C THR A 129 14.98 -8.92 -15.85
N GLN A 130 14.73 -10.20 -16.13
CA GLN A 130 15.63 -11.15 -16.78
C GLN A 130 16.97 -11.30 -16.05
N LYS A 131 16.99 -10.99 -14.74
CA LYS A 131 18.17 -11.05 -13.87
C LYS A 131 17.82 -11.66 -12.51
N THR A 132 18.78 -12.33 -11.94
CA THR A 132 18.73 -12.79 -10.54
C THR A 132 19.00 -11.64 -9.56
N ALA A 133 18.68 -11.81 -8.29
CA ALA A 133 18.92 -10.78 -7.27
C ALA A 133 20.37 -10.27 -7.22
N PRO A 134 21.42 -11.12 -7.25
CA PRO A 134 22.79 -10.66 -7.30
C PRO A 134 23.15 -9.89 -8.58
N GLU A 135 22.63 -10.32 -9.74
CA GLU A 135 22.84 -9.66 -11.01
C GLU A 135 22.21 -8.27 -11.09
N ILE A 136 21.02 -8.10 -10.50
CA ILE A 136 20.36 -6.80 -10.37
C ILE A 136 21.27 -5.85 -9.57
N ILE A 137 21.72 -6.28 -8.39
CA ILE A 137 22.57 -5.47 -7.53
C ILE A 137 23.86 -5.13 -8.27
N HIS A 138 24.55 -6.12 -8.82
CA HIS A 138 25.82 -5.91 -9.52
C HIS A 138 25.71 -4.95 -10.72
N SER A 139 24.61 -5.02 -11.46
CA SER A 139 24.41 -4.18 -12.65
C SER A 139 23.91 -2.76 -12.36
N ARG A 140 23.25 -2.55 -11.21
CA ARG A 140 22.57 -1.26 -10.90
C ARG A 140 23.24 -0.48 -9.78
N ALA A 141 23.89 -1.14 -8.82
CA ALA A 141 24.61 -0.47 -7.76
C ALA A 141 25.79 0.33 -8.31
N ASN A 142 25.82 1.63 -7.97
CA ASN A 142 26.90 2.51 -8.39
C ASN A 142 27.08 3.64 -7.38
N SER A 143 28.24 3.68 -6.72
CA SER A 143 28.55 4.70 -5.71
C SER A 143 28.61 6.13 -6.23
N GLN A 144 28.73 6.32 -7.56
CA GLN A 144 28.76 7.64 -8.18
C GLN A 144 27.38 8.13 -8.62
N LYS A 145 26.36 7.25 -8.60
CA LYS A 145 24.98 7.66 -8.89
C LYS A 145 24.30 8.21 -7.65
N GLU A 146 23.34 9.07 -7.89
CA GLU A 146 22.41 9.52 -6.85
C GLU A 146 21.81 8.30 -6.14
N HIS A 147 21.75 8.37 -4.82
CA HIS A 147 21.29 7.28 -3.96
C HIS A 147 21.98 5.92 -4.22
N MET A 148 23.21 5.92 -4.73
CA MET A 148 23.96 4.72 -5.09
C MET A 148 23.25 3.81 -6.12
N GLY A 149 22.33 4.36 -6.91
CA GLY A 149 21.52 3.65 -7.89
C GLY A 149 20.26 2.98 -7.32
N LEU A 150 19.95 3.19 -6.04
CA LEU A 150 18.73 2.74 -5.40
C LEU A 150 17.53 3.57 -5.86
N SER A 151 16.42 2.91 -6.11
CA SER A 151 15.12 3.54 -6.37
C SER A 151 14.32 3.78 -5.09
N THR A 152 14.57 2.96 -4.06
CA THR A 152 13.95 3.08 -2.74
C THR A 152 14.88 2.50 -1.66
N TRP A 153 14.66 2.87 -0.40
CA TRP A 153 15.35 2.33 0.79
C TRP A 153 14.45 2.56 2.01
N LYS A 154 14.85 2.01 3.16
CA LYS A 154 14.04 2.00 4.38
C LYS A 154 13.52 3.38 4.78
N ASP A 155 14.37 4.39 4.71
CA ASP A 155 14.06 5.76 5.15
C ASP A 155 13.91 6.74 3.95
N SER A 156 13.58 6.21 2.76
CA SER A 156 13.33 6.99 1.53
C SER A 156 12.13 7.94 1.70
N PRO A 157 12.13 9.11 1.01
CA PRO A 157 13.14 9.60 0.08
C PRO A 157 14.30 10.37 0.75
N ASP A 158 14.08 10.98 1.92
CA ASP A 158 15.01 11.97 2.50
C ASP A 158 15.94 11.37 3.57
N GLY A 159 15.72 10.13 3.95
CA GLY A 159 16.45 9.47 5.03
C GLY A 159 17.77 8.85 4.57
N LYS A 160 18.61 8.47 5.55
CA LYS A 160 19.93 7.89 5.30
C LYS A 160 19.83 6.48 4.71
N ILE A 161 20.63 6.20 3.69
CA ILE A 161 20.83 4.85 3.14
C ILE A 161 21.73 4.04 4.09
N HIS A 162 21.26 2.87 4.49
CA HIS A 162 21.99 1.94 5.33
C HIS A 162 22.65 0.83 4.48
N LYS A 163 23.68 0.20 5.04
CA LYS A 163 24.36 -0.93 4.38
C LYS A 163 23.39 -2.08 4.05
N SER A 164 22.40 -2.30 4.89
CA SER A 164 21.33 -3.28 4.65
C SER A 164 20.52 -2.99 3.40
N ASP A 165 20.28 -1.70 3.08
CA ASP A 165 19.45 -1.32 1.93
C ASP A 165 20.13 -1.66 0.61
N VAL A 166 21.46 -1.51 0.56
CA VAL A 166 22.28 -1.77 -0.65
C VAL A 166 22.29 -3.26 -1.03
N THR A 167 22.03 -4.15 -0.08
CA THR A 167 22.03 -5.60 -0.31
C THR A 167 20.67 -6.15 -0.75
N VAL A 168 19.64 -5.33 -0.79
CA VAL A 168 18.28 -5.72 -1.20
C VAL A 168 18.05 -5.40 -2.68
N SER A 169 17.93 -6.41 -3.51
CA SER A 169 17.75 -6.25 -4.96
C SER A 169 16.48 -5.49 -5.35
N LYS A 170 15.40 -5.62 -4.59
CA LYS A 170 14.15 -4.87 -4.79
C LYS A 170 14.34 -3.36 -4.76
N ASN A 171 15.30 -2.87 -3.98
CA ASN A 171 15.59 -1.45 -3.85
C ASN A 171 16.16 -0.81 -5.13
N TYR A 172 16.54 -1.62 -6.11
CA TYR A 172 17.06 -1.19 -7.41
C TYR A 172 16.05 -1.32 -8.55
N LEU A 173 14.82 -1.76 -8.27
CA LEU A 173 13.79 -1.92 -9.30
C LEU A 173 13.16 -0.58 -9.66
N SER A 174 12.80 -0.41 -10.94
CA SER A 174 11.97 0.72 -11.37
C SER A 174 10.53 0.59 -10.86
N LYS A 175 9.75 1.65 -10.95
CA LYS A 175 8.32 1.63 -10.57
C LYS A 175 7.53 0.61 -11.40
N GLU A 176 7.82 0.54 -12.70
CA GLU A 176 7.20 -0.39 -13.64
C GLU A 176 7.56 -1.84 -13.32
N GLU A 177 8.83 -2.09 -12.96
CA GLU A 177 9.28 -3.42 -12.55
C GLU A 177 8.66 -3.83 -11.21
N ILE A 178 8.50 -2.90 -10.27
CA ILE A 178 7.82 -3.16 -8.99
C ILE A 178 6.34 -3.49 -9.23
N SER A 179 5.64 -2.72 -10.08
CA SER A 179 4.24 -3.00 -10.43
C SER A 179 4.09 -4.38 -11.07
N SER A 180 4.92 -4.71 -12.07
CA SER A 180 4.91 -6.02 -12.72
C SER A 180 5.22 -7.16 -11.73
N LEU A 181 6.16 -6.95 -10.80
CA LEU A 181 6.47 -7.93 -9.77
C LEU A 181 5.29 -8.15 -8.82
N ASN A 182 4.61 -7.09 -8.42
CA ASN A 182 3.45 -7.15 -7.56
C ASN A 182 2.29 -7.91 -8.23
N ASP A 183 2.08 -7.70 -9.53
CA ASP A 183 1.08 -8.42 -10.32
C ASP A 183 1.39 -9.93 -10.39
N ILE A 184 2.65 -10.30 -10.71
CA ILE A 184 3.07 -11.71 -10.77
C ILE A 184 2.95 -12.38 -9.39
N VAL A 185 3.36 -11.70 -8.33
CA VAL A 185 3.22 -12.21 -6.95
C VAL A 185 1.76 -12.43 -6.59
N THR A 186 0.88 -11.49 -6.95
CA THR A 186 -0.55 -11.59 -6.69
C THR A 186 -1.15 -12.80 -7.42
N MET A 187 -0.87 -12.94 -8.72
CA MET A 187 -1.31 -14.09 -9.53
C MET A 187 -0.80 -15.42 -8.97
N TYR A 188 0.48 -15.46 -8.56
CA TYR A 188 1.07 -16.66 -7.98
C TYR A 188 0.38 -17.06 -6.67
N LEU A 189 0.12 -16.09 -5.79
CA LEU A 189 -0.55 -16.36 -4.51
C LEU A 189 -2.01 -16.77 -4.73
N ASP A 190 -2.73 -16.13 -5.63
CA ASP A 190 -4.11 -16.48 -5.97
C ASP A 190 -4.21 -17.90 -6.54
N TYR A 191 -3.26 -18.31 -7.38
CA TYR A 191 -3.19 -19.68 -7.90
C TYR A 191 -2.86 -20.70 -6.82
N ALA A 192 -1.98 -20.37 -5.90
CA ALA A 192 -1.51 -21.29 -4.87
C ALA A 192 -2.48 -21.42 -3.67
N GLU A 193 -3.42 -20.48 -3.51
CA GLU A 193 -4.47 -20.52 -2.49
C GLU A 193 -5.71 -21.33 -2.95
N ASN A 194 -5.83 -21.67 -4.25
CA ASN A 194 -6.91 -22.48 -4.82
C ASN A 194 -6.51 -23.96 -4.96
#